data_4f33679f319a91be7f834521e8479e8b
#
_entry.id   4f33679f319a91be7f834521e8479e8b
#
_cell.length_a   1.000
_cell.length_b   1.000
_cell.length_c   1.000
_cell.angle_alpha   90.00
_cell.angle_beta   90.00
_cell.angle_gamma   90.00
#
_symmetry.space_group_name_H-M   'P 1'
#
loop_
_entity.id
_entity.type
_entity.pdbx_description
1 polymer ?
#
loop_
_entity_poly.entity_id
_entity_poly.type
_entity_poly.pdbx_seq_one_letter_code
_entity_poly.pdbx_strand_id
1 'polypeptide(L)'
;MSLPRIALAIGALLLAAAAHAAPNVVVEAVQYPAWLERAGRAVPLTPGTELTGRDRVLTGANARVQLRLAEGSTVKLGENARFAIEKAESRGVFTAAMSVLAGAFRFTTDPREKGGRRDVAIRVRNVSAGVRGTDLWGKSTEERDLVCLIEGRITVGAEGHPTLTLDQPLDFYQKPRGKDPELAKVDPKQLAEWAKETEPAADGPVGRVGGRWRVVAATFPGRDAALALNRTLRENGYPSEVLGKDAGPYIVHVSGLAGEVEARALMANLRGVKGVSVPSVHPIPGAAP
;
A
#
# COMPACT_ATOMS: atom_id res chain seq x y z
N MET A 1 -31.88 -70.64 1.05
CA MET A 1 -30.51 -70.06 0.94
C MET A 1 -30.64 -68.68 0.46
N SER A 2 -30.56 -67.72 1.40
CA SER A 2 -30.78 -66.27 1.14
C SER A 2 -29.44 -65.54 1.30
N LEU A 3 -28.95 -64.91 0.23
CA LEU A 3 -27.73 -64.08 0.23
C LEU A 3 -28.09 -62.65 0.73
N PRO A 4 -27.32 -62.03 1.64
CA PRO A 4 -27.53 -60.67 2.05
C PRO A 4 -26.96 -59.66 1.03
N ARG A 5 -27.79 -58.68 0.67
CA ARG A 5 -27.37 -57.49 -0.15
C ARG A 5 -26.54 -56.55 0.71
N ILE A 6 -25.26 -56.46 0.45
CA ILE A 6 -24.38 -55.42 1.04
C ILE A 6 -24.66 -54.14 0.29
N ALA A 7 -25.27 -53.16 0.94
CA ALA A 7 -25.43 -51.80 0.44
C ALA A 7 -24.12 -51.05 0.66
N LEU A 8 -23.41 -50.73 -0.43
CA LEU A 8 -22.20 -49.89 -0.42
C LEU A 8 -22.64 -48.42 -0.33
N ALA A 9 -22.56 -47.83 0.86
CA ALA A 9 -22.79 -46.41 1.06
C ALA A 9 -21.51 -45.65 0.65
N ILE A 10 -21.50 -45.08 -0.55
CA ILE A 10 -20.47 -44.16 -1.01
C ILE A 10 -20.76 -42.78 -0.39
N GLY A 11 -20.07 -42.46 0.70
CA GLY A 11 -20.07 -41.14 1.29
C GLY A 11 -19.32 -40.16 0.36
N ALA A 12 -20.05 -39.33 -0.38
CA ALA A 12 -19.52 -38.23 -1.12
C ALA A 12 -19.05 -37.16 -0.12
N LEU A 13 -17.74 -37.11 0.14
CA LEU A 13 -17.11 -36.04 0.90
C LEU A 13 -17.06 -34.80 -0.01
N LEU A 14 -18.07 -33.94 0.10
CA LEU A 14 -18.09 -32.62 -0.51
C LEU A 14 -16.99 -31.76 0.18
N LEU A 15 -15.80 -31.71 -0.42
CA LEU A 15 -14.83 -30.64 -0.13
C LEU A 15 -15.47 -29.33 -0.59
N ALA A 16 -16.11 -28.62 0.34
CA ALA A 16 -16.47 -27.23 0.15
C ALA A 16 -15.14 -26.42 0.03
N ALA A 17 -14.68 -26.23 -1.20
CA ALA A 17 -13.65 -25.22 -1.47
C ALA A 17 -14.25 -23.88 -1.02
N ALA A 18 -13.77 -23.35 0.11
CA ALA A 18 -14.12 -22.02 0.54
C ALA A 18 -13.63 -21.06 -0.57
N ALA A 19 -14.55 -20.59 -1.41
CA ALA A 19 -14.28 -19.56 -2.38
C ALA A 19 -13.90 -18.30 -1.59
N HIS A 20 -12.61 -18.08 -1.41
CA HIS A 20 -12.12 -16.82 -0.87
C HIS A 20 -12.47 -15.76 -1.92
N ALA A 21 -13.33 -14.83 -1.57
CA ALA A 21 -13.58 -13.65 -2.40
C ALA A 21 -12.23 -12.93 -2.61
N ALA A 22 -11.97 -12.53 -3.84
CA ALA A 22 -10.76 -11.75 -4.13
C ALA A 22 -10.71 -10.52 -3.22
N PRO A 23 -9.54 -10.19 -2.65
CA PRO A 23 -9.41 -9.06 -1.75
C PRO A 23 -9.74 -7.75 -2.47
N ASN A 24 -10.46 -6.86 -1.78
CA ASN A 24 -10.90 -5.60 -2.37
C ASN A 24 -9.76 -4.59 -2.56
N VAL A 25 -8.72 -4.66 -1.72
CA VAL A 25 -7.51 -3.82 -1.80
C VAL A 25 -6.30 -4.64 -1.39
N VAL A 26 -5.25 -4.62 -2.21
CA VAL A 26 -3.99 -5.34 -1.96
C VAL A 26 -2.80 -4.40 -2.07
N VAL A 27 -1.84 -4.56 -1.18
CA VAL A 27 -0.54 -3.88 -1.26
C VAL A 27 0.29 -4.51 -2.38
N GLU A 28 0.56 -3.77 -3.45
CA GLU A 28 1.30 -4.25 -4.62
C GLU A 28 2.81 -4.06 -4.46
N ALA A 29 3.21 -2.89 -3.95
CA ALA A 29 4.61 -2.56 -3.71
C ALA A 29 4.78 -1.64 -2.49
N VAL A 30 5.91 -1.77 -1.82
CA VAL A 30 6.31 -0.93 -0.68
C VAL A 30 7.76 -0.49 -0.84
N GLN A 31 7.99 0.79 -1.00
CA GLN A 31 9.30 1.41 -0.76
C GLN A 31 9.37 1.77 0.72
N TYR A 32 10.19 1.04 1.46
CA TYR A 32 10.28 1.15 2.92
C TYR A 32 10.87 2.48 3.41
N PRO A 33 10.51 2.89 4.66
CA PRO A 33 9.69 2.21 5.65
C PRO A 33 8.19 2.52 5.56
N ALA A 34 7.34 1.52 5.85
CA ALA A 34 5.89 1.72 5.90
C ALA A 34 5.22 0.78 6.93
N TRP A 35 4.03 1.16 7.42
CA TRP A 35 3.28 0.41 8.42
C TRP A 35 1.82 0.23 8.03
N LEU A 36 1.27 -0.91 8.44
CA LEU A 36 -0.16 -1.14 8.56
C LEU A 36 -0.57 -0.90 10.02
N GLU A 37 -1.48 0.01 10.23
CA GLU A 37 -2.19 0.15 11.51
C GLU A 37 -3.55 -0.54 11.40
N ARG A 38 -3.73 -1.61 12.18
CA ARG A 38 -4.96 -2.42 12.26
C ARG A 38 -5.28 -2.70 13.71
N ALA A 39 -6.52 -2.43 14.12
CA ALA A 39 -7.00 -2.63 15.49
C ALA A 39 -6.06 -2.00 16.57
N GLY A 40 -5.55 -0.81 16.32
CA GLY A 40 -4.67 -0.07 17.24
C GLY A 40 -3.22 -0.58 17.31
N ARG A 41 -2.85 -1.52 16.44
CA ARG A 41 -1.47 -2.04 16.36
C ARG A 41 -0.84 -1.63 15.04
N ALA A 42 0.37 -1.11 15.10
CA ALA A 42 1.19 -0.82 13.93
C ALA A 42 2.18 -1.98 13.70
N VAL A 43 2.17 -2.53 12.49
CA VAL A 43 3.13 -3.54 12.04
C VAL A 43 3.72 -3.10 10.70
N PRO A 44 4.95 -3.51 10.36
CA PRO A 44 5.50 -3.22 9.04
C PRO A 44 4.59 -3.70 7.93
N LEU A 45 4.41 -2.86 6.92
CA LEU A 45 3.61 -3.18 5.75
C LEU A 45 4.43 -4.05 4.79
N THR A 46 3.80 -5.12 4.27
CA THR A 46 4.42 -6.02 3.30
C THR A 46 3.63 -6.07 2.01
N PRO A 47 4.29 -6.23 0.85
CA PRO A 47 3.61 -6.57 -0.39
C PRO A 47 2.76 -7.84 -0.24
N GLY A 48 1.61 -7.89 -0.91
CA GLY A 48 0.63 -8.97 -0.79
C GLY A 48 -0.32 -8.83 0.40
N THR A 49 -0.12 -7.86 1.29
CA THR A 49 -1.05 -7.61 2.40
C THR A 49 -2.42 -7.19 1.87
N GLU A 50 -3.44 -7.93 2.26
CA GLU A 50 -4.83 -7.56 2.00
C GLU A 50 -5.28 -6.50 3.01
N LEU A 51 -5.84 -5.40 2.50
CA LEU A 51 -6.36 -4.32 3.31
C LEU A 51 -7.88 -4.36 3.36
N THR A 52 -8.42 -4.03 4.51
CA THR A 52 -9.86 -4.05 4.80
C THR A 52 -10.33 -2.69 5.31
N GLY A 53 -11.63 -2.50 5.44
CA GLY A 53 -12.17 -1.30 6.09
C GLY A 53 -11.62 -1.12 7.51
N ARG A 54 -11.29 0.12 7.87
CA ARG A 54 -10.63 0.58 9.11
C ARG A 54 -9.12 0.37 9.18
N ASP A 55 -8.49 -0.21 8.15
CA ASP A 55 -7.03 -0.24 8.07
C ASP A 55 -6.47 1.13 7.72
N ARG A 56 -5.31 1.43 8.27
CA ARG A 56 -4.54 2.62 7.92
C ARG A 56 -3.16 2.21 7.41
N VAL A 57 -2.74 2.86 6.34
CA VAL A 57 -1.38 2.76 5.80
C VAL A 57 -0.63 4.03 6.17
N LEU A 58 0.53 3.85 6.79
CA LEU A 58 1.44 4.94 7.16
C LEU A 58 2.73 4.76 6.38
N THR A 59 3.27 5.84 5.84
CA THR A 59 4.58 5.85 5.18
C THR A 59 5.55 6.77 5.95
N GLY A 60 6.81 6.37 6.02
CA GLY A 60 7.86 7.22 6.57
C GLY A 60 8.49 8.15 5.55
N ALA A 61 9.59 8.79 5.93
CA ALA A 61 10.38 9.63 5.04
C ALA A 61 10.93 8.82 3.86
N ASN A 62 10.87 9.38 2.65
CA ASN A 62 11.26 8.76 1.38
C ASN A 62 10.51 7.46 1.03
N ALA A 63 9.49 7.07 1.80
CA ALA A 63 8.72 5.86 1.55
C ALA A 63 7.61 6.09 0.51
N ARG A 64 7.22 5.00 -0.17
CA ARG A 64 6.10 4.97 -1.13
C ARG A 64 5.33 3.67 -0.95
N VAL A 65 4.03 3.72 -1.20
CA VAL A 65 3.20 2.51 -1.20
C VAL A 65 2.32 2.54 -2.44
N GLN A 66 2.22 1.39 -3.11
CA GLN A 66 1.29 1.18 -4.20
C GLN A 66 0.25 0.14 -3.80
N LEU A 67 -1.02 0.52 -3.91
CA LEU A 67 -2.18 -0.32 -3.65
C LEU A 67 -2.90 -0.62 -4.96
N ARG A 68 -3.40 -1.85 -5.10
CA ARG A 68 -4.28 -2.28 -6.18
C ARG A 68 -5.67 -2.52 -5.64
N LEU A 69 -6.68 -1.93 -6.27
CA LEU A 69 -8.08 -2.16 -5.97
C LEU A 69 -8.63 -3.31 -6.86
N ALA A 70 -9.65 -4.01 -6.38
CA ALA A 70 -10.22 -5.17 -7.07
C ALA A 70 -10.74 -4.85 -8.47
N GLU A 71 -11.19 -3.61 -8.71
CA GLU A 71 -11.67 -3.14 -10.02
C GLU A 71 -10.54 -2.59 -10.92
N GLY A 72 -9.27 -2.85 -10.58
CA GLY A 72 -8.10 -2.49 -11.37
C GLY A 72 -7.50 -1.11 -11.10
N SER A 73 -8.15 -0.23 -10.36
CA SER A 73 -7.58 1.08 -10.00
C SER A 73 -6.35 0.95 -9.11
N THR A 74 -5.48 1.93 -9.18
CA THR A 74 -4.26 2.02 -8.37
C THR A 74 -4.28 3.26 -7.49
N VAL A 75 -3.88 3.10 -6.23
CA VAL A 75 -3.57 4.21 -5.33
C VAL A 75 -2.08 4.19 -5.03
N LYS A 76 -1.41 5.30 -5.28
CA LYS A 76 0.00 5.51 -4.90
C LYS A 76 0.07 6.52 -3.77
N LEU A 77 0.83 6.22 -2.74
CA LEU A 77 1.05 7.09 -1.59
C LEU A 77 2.48 7.60 -1.57
N GLY A 78 2.64 8.87 -1.29
CA GLY A 78 3.93 9.52 -1.08
C GLY A 78 4.52 9.27 0.30
N GLU A 79 5.60 9.95 0.61
CA GLU A 79 6.20 9.93 1.94
C GLU A 79 5.34 10.62 3.00
N ASN A 80 5.54 10.24 4.27
CA ASN A 80 4.86 10.80 5.44
C ASN A 80 3.32 10.84 5.29
N ALA A 81 2.79 9.91 4.48
CA ALA A 81 1.35 9.81 4.25
C ALA A 81 0.66 9.04 5.38
N ARG A 82 -0.57 9.47 5.66
CA ARG A 82 -1.54 8.77 6.51
C ARG A 82 -2.80 8.54 5.70
N PHE A 83 -2.99 7.31 5.29
CA PHE A 83 -4.09 6.90 4.42
C PHE A 83 -4.97 5.88 5.14
N ALA A 84 -6.28 6.05 5.08
CA ALA A 84 -7.23 5.13 5.68
C ALA A 84 -8.18 4.55 4.62
N ILE A 85 -8.50 3.26 4.74
CA ILE A 85 -9.58 2.61 4.03
C ILE A 85 -10.79 2.61 4.95
N GLU A 86 -11.77 3.44 4.64
CA GLU A 86 -13.02 3.51 5.42
C GLU A 86 -13.95 2.35 5.02
N LYS A 87 -14.00 2.09 3.71
CA LYS A 87 -14.82 1.05 3.10
C LYS A 87 -14.19 0.56 1.81
N ALA A 88 -14.27 -0.76 1.54
CA ALA A 88 -13.97 -1.34 0.23
C ALA A 88 -14.80 -2.62 0.08
N GLU A 89 -15.77 -2.64 -0.84
CA GLU A 89 -16.69 -3.75 -1.05
C GLU A 89 -16.95 -3.96 -2.54
N SER A 90 -17.09 -5.23 -2.95
CA SER A 90 -17.44 -5.63 -4.31
C SER A 90 -18.71 -6.47 -4.27
N ARG A 91 -19.88 -5.81 -4.47
CA ARG A 91 -21.20 -6.43 -4.52
C ARG A 91 -21.94 -5.98 -5.76
N GLY A 92 -21.47 -6.44 -6.94
CA GLY A 92 -22.01 -6.01 -8.24
C GLY A 92 -21.54 -4.62 -8.67
N VAL A 93 -21.41 -3.67 -7.75
CA VAL A 93 -20.74 -2.37 -7.91
C VAL A 93 -19.56 -2.36 -6.95
N PHE A 94 -18.38 -2.03 -7.42
CA PHE A 94 -17.25 -1.77 -6.53
C PHE A 94 -17.46 -0.42 -5.84
N THR A 95 -17.50 -0.45 -4.51
CA THR A 95 -17.66 0.75 -3.69
C THR A 95 -16.44 0.90 -2.78
N ALA A 96 -15.79 2.05 -2.82
CA ALA A 96 -14.68 2.38 -1.92
C ALA A 96 -14.80 3.80 -1.37
N ALA A 97 -14.52 3.92 -0.09
CA ALA A 97 -14.34 5.19 0.59
C ALA A 97 -12.97 5.19 1.26
N MET A 98 -12.17 6.20 0.95
CA MET A 98 -10.79 6.33 1.40
C MET A 98 -10.55 7.73 1.96
N SER A 99 -9.63 7.87 2.91
CA SER A 99 -9.26 9.15 3.50
C SER A 99 -7.75 9.34 3.48
N VAL A 100 -7.31 10.50 3.00
CA VAL A 100 -5.93 10.98 3.07
C VAL A 100 -5.86 12.02 4.18
N LEU A 101 -5.26 11.67 5.30
CA LEU A 101 -5.16 12.53 6.48
C LEU A 101 -3.90 13.39 6.46
N ALA A 102 -2.85 12.94 5.76
CA ALA A 102 -1.60 13.65 5.55
C ALA A 102 -0.85 13.06 4.34
N GLY A 103 0.04 13.83 3.74
CA GLY A 103 0.90 13.39 2.63
C GLY A 103 0.22 13.45 1.27
N ALA A 104 0.97 13.04 0.25
CA ALA A 104 0.51 13.02 -1.14
C ALA A 104 -0.05 11.65 -1.53
N PHE A 105 -1.00 11.65 -2.46
CA PHE A 105 -1.52 10.44 -3.10
C PHE A 105 -1.80 10.69 -4.58
N ARG A 106 -1.84 9.62 -5.37
CA ARG A 106 -2.38 9.61 -6.73
C ARG A 106 -3.35 8.44 -6.86
N PHE A 107 -4.47 8.68 -7.48
CA PHE A 107 -5.45 7.67 -7.81
C PHE A 107 -5.58 7.59 -9.33
N THR A 108 -5.38 6.40 -9.90
CA THR A 108 -5.48 6.18 -11.35
C THR A 108 -6.43 5.02 -11.61
N THR A 109 -7.44 5.26 -12.42
CA THR A 109 -8.35 4.23 -12.91
C THR A 109 -7.69 3.46 -14.07
N ASP A 110 -7.78 2.12 -14.10
CA ASP A 110 -7.35 1.36 -15.27
C ASP A 110 -8.33 1.61 -16.45
N PRO A 111 -7.86 2.18 -17.57
CA PRO A 111 -8.72 2.45 -18.72
C PRO A 111 -9.24 1.16 -19.40
N ARG A 112 -8.58 0.01 -19.17
CA ARG A 112 -8.94 -1.28 -19.75
C ARG A 112 -10.13 -1.93 -19.04
N GLU A 113 -10.35 -1.61 -17.79
CA GLU A 113 -11.52 -2.03 -17.02
C GLU A 113 -12.78 -1.20 -17.38
N LYS A 114 -13.07 -1.10 -18.67
CA LYS A 114 -14.25 -0.39 -19.21
C LYS A 114 -15.50 -1.23 -18.96
N GLY A 115 -16.20 -0.99 -17.88
CA GLY A 115 -17.52 -1.61 -17.70
C GLY A 115 -17.90 -1.95 -16.26
N GLY A 116 -16.97 -1.99 -15.34
CA GLY A 116 -17.29 -2.15 -13.93
C GLY A 116 -17.98 -0.87 -13.39
N ARG A 117 -19.20 -1.02 -12.86
CA ARG A 117 -19.84 0.08 -12.10
C ARG A 117 -19.03 0.25 -10.82
N ARG A 118 -18.48 1.45 -10.65
CA ARG A 118 -17.69 1.83 -9.47
C ARG A 118 -18.26 3.09 -8.83
N ASP A 119 -18.17 3.14 -7.52
CA ASP A 119 -18.48 4.29 -6.69
C ASP A 119 -17.31 4.50 -5.73
N VAL A 120 -16.42 5.42 -6.08
CA VAL A 120 -15.20 5.69 -5.32
C VAL A 120 -15.22 7.12 -4.82
N ALA A 121 -15.11 7.28 -3.50
CA ALA A 121 -14.98 8.56 -2.82
C ALA A 121 -13.62 8.64 -2.12
N ILE A 122 -12.92 9.74 -2.33
CA ILE A 122 -11.65 10.04 -1.66
C ILE A 122 -11.80 11.34 -0.90
N ARG A 123 -11.56 11.30 0.41
CA ARG A 123 -11.52 12.49 1.25
C ARG A 123 -10.08 12.86 1.57
N VAL A 124 -9.71 14.07 1.20
CA VAL A 124 -8.41 14.66 1.53
C VAL A 124 -8.66 15.64 2.68
N ARG A 125 -8.64 15.13 3.90
CA ARG A 125 -8.99 15.78 5.17
C ARG A 125 -10.32 16.57 5.07
N ASN A 126 -10.31 17.81 4.57
CA ASN A 126 -11.50 18.69 4.46
C ASN A 126 -12.05 18.81 3.03
N VAL A 127 -11.43 18.16 2.06
CA VAL A 127 -11.88 18.15 0.66
C VAL A 127 -12.37 16.74 0.31
N SER A 128 -13.58 16.63 -0.20
CA SER A 128 -14.14 15.39 -0.72
C SER A 128 -14.07 15.36 -2.24
N ALA A 129 -13.65 14.25 -2.82
CA ALA A 129 -13.60 14.01 -4.25
C ALA A 129 -14.40 12.75 -4.60
N GLY A 130 -15.43 12.87 -5.43
CA GLY A 130 -16.13 11.75 -6.07
C GLY A 130 -15.45 11.43 -7.39
N VAL A 131 -15.06 10.17 -7.60
CA VAL A 131 -14.19 9.74 -8.70
C VAL A 131 -14.97 8.88 -9.69
N ARG A 132 -14.92 9.25 -10.97
CA ARG A 132 -15.57 8.49 -12.04
C ARG A 132 -14.67 8.38 -13.27
N GLY A 133 -13.81 7.34 -13.31
CA GLY A 133 -12.94 7.10 -14.46
C GLY A 133 -11.89 8.20 -14.64
N THR A 134 -10.92 8.29 -13.72
CA THR A 134 -10.08 9.49 -13.55
C THR A 134 -8.65 9.12 -13.22
N ASP A 135 -7.74 10.03 -13.53
CA ASP A 135 -6.42 10.15 -12.92
C ASP A 135 -6.40 11.47 -12.13
N LEU A 136 -6.15 11.39 -10.84
CA LEU A 136 -6.08 12.57 -9.97
C LEU A 136 -4.93 12.45 -8.98
N TRP A 137 -4.37 13.58 -8.61
CA TRP A 137 -3.38 13.71 -7.57
C TRP A 137 -3.91 14.63 -6.46
N GLY A 138 -3.49 14.40 -5.24
CA GLY A 138 -3.85 15.28 -4.14
C GLY A 138 -2.89 15.17 -2.96
N LYS A 139 -2.99 16.13 -2.05
CA LYS A 139 -2.11 16.23 -0.89
C LYS A 139 -2.81 16.93 0.27
N SER A 140 -2.58 16.44 1.47
CA SER A 140 -2.94 17.12 2.72
C SER A 140 -1.67 17.53 3.45
N THR A 141 -1.56 18.82 3.79
CA THR A 141 -0.48 19.39 4.61
C THR A 141 -1.06 20.11 5.82
N GLU A 142 -0.20 20.66 6.66
CA GLU A 142 -0.66 21.51 7.78
C GLU A 142 -1.30 22.82 7.29
N GLU A 143 -0.92 23.31 6.09
CA GLU A 143 -1.37 24.59 5.55
C GLU A 143 -2.64 24.45 4.70
N ARG A 144 -2.81 23.34 3.98
CA ARG A 144 -3.91 23.16 3.02
C ARG A 144 -4.16 21.72 2.63
N ASP A 145 -5.38 21.48 2.12
CA ASP A 145 -5.76 20.27 1.40
C ASP A 145 -5.96 20.63 -0.08
N LEU A 146 -5.49 19.78 -0.98
CA LEU A 146 -5.67 20.01 -2.41
C LEU A 146 -5.90 18.72 -3.20
N VAL A 147 -6.67 18.85 -4.29
CA VAL A 147 -6.93 17.81 -5.28
C VAL A 147 -6.76 18.42 -6.66
N CYS A 148 -5.99 17.77 -7.53
CA CYS A 148 -5.73 18.17 -8.90
C CYS A 148 -6.22 17.09 -9.86
N LEU A 149 -6.99 17.50 -10.88
CA LEU A 149 -7.42 16.62 -11.96
C LEU A 149 -6.31 16.49 -13.01
N ILE A 150 -5.89 15.25 -13.26
CA ILE A 150 -4.94 14.94 -14.34
C ILE A 150 -5.70 14.55 -15.60
N GLU A 151 -6.69 13.63 -15.47
CA GLU A 151 -7.51 13.16 -16.58
C GLU A 151 -8.90 12.74 -16.08
N GLY A 152 -9.92 12.90 -16.92
CA GLY A 152 -11.29 12.47 -16.67
C GLY A 152 -12.17 13.54 -16.03
N ARG A 153 -12.99 13.17 -15.04
CA ARG A 153 -13.91 14.07 -14.36
C ARG A 153 -14.08 13.69 -12.90
N ILE A 154 -14.07 14.69 -12.03
CA ILE A 154 -14.34 14.53 -10.59
C ILE A 154 -15.33 15.58 -10.10
N THR A 155 -16.04 15.25 -9.02
CA THR A 155 -16.73 16.26 -8.21
C THR A 155 -15.90 16.54 -6.96
N VAL A 156 -15.72 17.80 -6.61
CA VAL A 156 -14.97 18.22 -5.41
C VAL A 156 -15.80 19.15 -4.56
N GLY A 157 -15.62 19.11 -3.27
CA GLY A 157 -16.30 20.00 -2.33
C GLY A 157 -15.63 20.02 -0.97
N ALA A 158 -15.86 21.08 -0.22
CA ALA A 158 -15.50 21.21 1.17
C ALA A 158 -16.78 21.48 1.99
N GLU A 159 -16.75 21.15 3.28
CA GLU A 159 -17.87 21.36 4.17
C GLU A 159 -18.29 22.84 4.19
N GLY A 160 -19.61 23.09 4.08
CA GLY A 160 -20.17 24.44 4.01
C GLY A 160 -20.03 25.17 2.67
N HIS A 161 -19.46 24.52 1.65
CA HIS A 161 -19.25 25.10 0.32
C HIS A 161 -19.92 24.29 -0.79
N PRO A 162 -20.30 24.91 -1.93
CA PRO A 162 -20.86 24.20 -3.06
C PRO A 162 -19.90 23.13 -3.62
N THR A 163 -20.48 22.00 -4.04
CA THR A 163 -19.75 20.98 -4.82
C THR A 163 -19.54 21.50 -6.24
N LEU A 164 -18.31 21.39 -6.73
CA LEU A 164 -17.91 21.76 -8.08
C LEU A 164 -17.57 20.52 -8.90
N THR A 165 -17.68 20.61 -10.21
CA THR A 165 -17.18 19.59 -11.15
C THR A 165 -15.89 20.11 -11.76
N LEU A 166 -14.83 19.29 -11.69
CA LEU A 166 -13.59 19.49 -12.43
C LEU A 166 -13.61 18.52 -13.62
N ASP A 167 -13.53 19.04 -14.84
CA ASP A 167 -13.51 18.26 -16.09
C ASP A 167 -12.46 18.73 -17.10
N GLN A 168 -11.66 19.72 -16.70
CA GLN A 168 -10.51 20.16 -17.47
C GLN A 168 -9.22 19.70 -16.80
N PRO A 169 -8.30 19.05 -17.53
CA PRO A 169 -6.97 18.76 -17.00
C PRO A 169 -6.32 20.00 -16.42
N LEU A 170 -5.51 19.79 -15.36
CA LEU A 170 -4.83 20.83 -14.60
C LEU A 170 -5.72 21.68 -13.70
N ASP A 171 -7.05 21.49 -13.70
CA ASP A 171 -7.88 22.10 -12.68
C ASP A 171 -7.49 21.55 -11.32
N PHE A 172 -7.26 22.42 -10.34
CA PHE A 172 -7.08 21.99 -8.97
C PHE A 172 -7.94 22.80 -8.00
N TYR A 173 -8.48 22.09 -7.03
CA TYR A 173 -9.24 22.62 -5.93
C TYR A 173 -8.43 22.56 -4.66
N GLN A 174 -8.24 23.68 -3.98
CA GLN A 174 -7.53 23.73 -2.71
C GLN A 174 -8.39 24.35 -1.62
N LYS A 175 -8.19 23.85 -0.40
CA LYS A 175 -8.81 24.38 0.82
C LYS A 175 -7.69 24.75 1.81
N PRO A 176 -7.22 26.00 1.81
CA PRO A 176 -6.29 26.48 2.81
C PRO A 176 -6.93 26.45 4.21
N ARG A 177 -6.12 26.30 5.25
CA ARG A 177 -6.62 26.31 6.63
C ARG A 177 -7.17 27.68 6.97
N GLY A 178 -8.39 27.71 7.52
CA GLY A 178 -9.04 28.94 7.95
C GLY A 178 -9.47 29.90 6.84
N LYS A 179 -9.38 29.49 5.55
CA LYS A 179 -9.82 30.29 4.40
C LYS A 179 -10.84 29.53 3.56
N ASP A 180 -11.54 30.23 2.70
CA ASP A 180 -12.45 29.62 1.72
C ASP A 180 -11.68 28.78 0.69
N PRO A 181 -12.35 27.77 0.10
CA PRO A 181 -11.74 26.99 -0.95
C PRO A 181 -11.58 27.82 -2.24
N GLU A 182 -10.57 27.45 -3.00
CA GLU A 182 -10.23 28.11 -4.26
C GLU A 182 -10.12 27.09 -5.39
N LEU A 183 -10.62 27.46 -6.57
CA LEU A 183 -10.42 26.75 -7.82
C LEU A 183 -9.37 27.51 -8.66
N ALA A 184 -8.35 26.80 -9.13
CA ALA A 184 -7.31 27.37 -9.97
C ALA A 184 -6.78 26.32 -10.99
N LYS A 185 -5.85 26.73 -11.84
CA LYS A 185 -5.09 25.83 -12.72
C LYS A 185 -3.64 25.73 -12.25
N VAL A 186 -3.13 24.49 -12.26
CA VAL A 186 -1.73 24.25 -11.96
C VAL A 186 -0.89 24.31 -13.24
N ASP A 187 0.32 24.82 -13.11
CA ASP A 187 1.31 24.75 -14.19
C ASP A 187 1.68 23.27 -14.47
N PRO A 188 1.76 22.84 -15.75
CA PRO A 188 2.10 21.46 -16.10
C PRO A 188 3.45 20.96 -15.51
N LYS A 189 4.44 21.82 -15.40
CA LYS A 189 5.74 21.47 -14.80
C LYS A 189 5.59 21.22 -13.29
N GLN A 190 4.81 22.08 -12.63
CA GLN A 190 4.49 21.89 -11.21
C GLN A 190 3.76 20.58 -10.95
N LEU A 191 2.77 20.23 -11.81
CA LEU A 191 2.07 18.95 -11.69
C LEU A 191 3.01 17.75 -11.90
N ALA A 192 3.95 17.86 -12.85
CA ALA A 192 4.96 16.83 -13.09
C ALA A 192 5.87 16.62 -11.86
N GLU A 193 6.25 17.69 -11.15
CA GLU A 193 6.99 17.57 -9.89
C GLU A 193 6.14 16.94 -8.77
N TRP A 194 4.87 17.34 -8.65
CA TRP A 194 3.96 16.74 -7.68
C TRP A 194 3.73 15.24 -7.94
N ALA A 195 3.61 14.83 -9.19
CA ALA A 195 3.43 13.42 -9.55
C ALA A 195 4.60 12.55 -9.07
N LYS A 196 5.84 13.07 -9.07
CA LYS A 196 7.02 12.37 -8.55
C LYS A 196 6.93 12.06 -7.05
N GLU A 197 6.17 12.84 -6.29
CA GLU A 197 6.02 12.61 -4.85
C GLU A 197 5.38 11.25 -4.52
N THR A 198 4.66 10.65 -5.46
CA THR A 198 3.97 9.38 -5.29
C THR A 198 4.59 8.23 -6.07
N GLU A 199 5.52 8.51 -6.97
CA GLU A 199 6.22 7.47 -7.72
C GLU A 199 7.37 6.88 -6.90
N PRO A 200 7.54 5.54 -6.90
CA PRO A 200 8.73 4.92 -6.31
C PRO A 200 10.00 5.46 -6.97
N ALA A 201 11.03 5.71 -6.16
CA ALA A 201 12.35 6.04 -6.70
C ALA A 201 12.92 4.83 -7.48
N ALA A 202 13.56 5.09 -8.60
CA ALA A 202 14.13 4.03 -9.46
C ALA A 202 15.20 3.19 -8.74
N ASP A 203 15.87 3.78 -7.74
CA ASP A 203 16.88 3.19 -6.88
C ASP A 203 16.41 3.03 -5.42
N GLY A 204 15.10 3.09 -5.18
CA GLY A 204 14.51 2.97 -3.84
C GLY A 204 14.45 1.53 -3.33
N PRO A 205 14.34 1.31 -2.00
CA PRO A 205 14.27 -0.01 -1.38
C PRO A 205 12.88 -0.64 -1.53
N VAL A 206 12.51 -1.02 -2.74
CA VAL A 206 11.17 -1.48 -3.10
C VAL A 206 11.01 -2.99 -2.91
N GLY A 207 10.10 -3.39 -2.03
CA GLY A 207 9.57 -4.74 -1.95
C GLY A 207 8.37 -4.93 -2.87
N ARG A 208 8.25 -6.14 -3.47
CA ARG A 208 7.12 -6.57 -4.31
C ARG A 208 6.74 -8.01 -4.03
N VAL A 209 5.51 -8.37 -4.34
CA VAL A 209 5.12 -9.79 -4.35
C VAL A 209 6.02 -10.56 -5.31
N GLY A 210 6.56 -11.69 -4.85
CA GLY A 210 7.52 -12.49 -5.62
C GLY A 210 8.92 -11.88 -5.74
N GLY A 211 9.24 -10.86 -4.95
CA GLY A 211 10.60 -10.30 -4.88
C GLY A 211 11.62 -11.36 -4.46
N ARG A 212 12.76 -11.41 -5.17
CA ARG A 212 13.73 -12.51 -5.09
C ARG A 212 15.02 -12.16 -4.36
N TRP A 213 15.09 -11.01 -3.73
CA TRP A 213 16.25 -10.55 -3.00
C TRP A 213 15.94 -10.31 -1.53
N ARG A 214 16.94 -10.49 -0.70
CA ARG A 214 16.90 -10.21 0.73
C ARG A 214 18.14 -9.45 1.19
N VAL A 215 17.96 -8.70 2.26
CA VAL A 215 19.06 -8.09 3.01
C VAL A 215 19.16 -8.78 4.35
N VAL A 216 20.31 -9.38 4.64
CA VAL A 216 20.66 -9.84 5.97
C VAL A 216 21.15 -8.62 6.75
N ALA A 217 20.47 -8.27 7.83
CA ALA A 217 20.82 -7.12 8.67
C ALA A 217 21.92 -7.45 9.68
N ALA A 218 21.85 -8.63 10.28
CA ALA A 218 22.89 -9.16 11.17
C ALA A 218 22.68 -10.66 11.42
N THR A 219 23.73 -11.32 11.93
CA THR A 219 23.71 -12.70 12.40
C THR A 219 24.17 -12.76 13.84
N PHE A 220 23.47 -13.55 14.67
CA PHE A 220 23.71 -13.66 16.10
C PHE A 220 23.89 -15.13 16.53
N PRO A 221 24.76 -15.42 17.50
CA PRO A 221 24.82 -16.75 18.09
C PRO A 221 23.62 -17.08 18.96
N GLY A 222 22.99 -16.06 19.58
CA GLY A 222 21.87 -16.21 20.51
C GLY A 222 20.55 -15.62 19.96
N ARG A 223 19.45 -16.31 20.29
CA ARG A 223 18.09 -15.97 19.85
C ARG A 223 17.62 -14.59 20.35
N ASP A 224 17.89 -14.26 21.61
CA ASP A 224 17.37 -13.04 22.24
C ASP A 224 17.92 -11.77 21.57
N ALA A 225 19.21 -11.76 21.21
CA ALA A 225 19.81 -10.65 20.48
C ALA A 225 19.19 -10.48 19.08
N ALA A 226 18.93 -11.59 18.37
CA ALA A 226 18.27 -11.57 17.08
C ALA A 226 16.82 -11.02 17.19
N LEU A 227 16.07 -11.47 18.19
CA LEU A 227 14.70 -10.98 18.44
C LEU A 227 14.68 -9.50 18.83
N ALA A 228 15.70 -9.02 19.56
CA ALA A 228 15.83 -7.61 19.91
C ALA A 228 16.04 -6.75 18.65
N LEU A 229 16.96 -7.12 17.75
CA LEU A 229 17.14 -6.42 16.48
C LEU A 229 15.91 -6.51 15.60
N ASN A 230 15.28 -7.68 15.51
CA ASN A 230 14.04 -7.86 14.74
C ASN A 230 12.94 -6.91 15.20
N ARG A 231 12.77 -6.75 16.52
CA ARG A 231 11.80 -5.79 17.08
C ARG A 231 12.13 -4.37 16.67
N THR A 232 13.39 -3.95 16.82
CA THR A 232 13.85 -2.61 16.42
C THR A 232 13.58 -2.34 14.94
N LEU A 233 13.90 -3.28 14.04
CA LEU A 233 13.64 -3.12 12.61
C LEU A 233 12.13 -3.01 12.32
N ARG A 234 11.31 -3.83 12.95
CA ARG A 234 9.86 -3.81 12.77
C ARG A 234 9.22 -2.53 13.29
N GLU A 235 9.68 -2.01 14.42
CA GLU A 235 9.26 -0.70 14.96
C GLU A 235 9.63 0.44 13.98
N ASN A 236 10.74 0.30 13.26
CA ASN A 236 11.17 1.24 12.22
C ASN A 236 10.53 0.98 10.83
N GLY A 237 9.49 0.12 10.73
CA GLY A 237 8.71 -0.09 9.50
C GLY A 237 9.36 -1.01 8.46
N TYR A 238 10.36 -1.79 8.87
CA TYR A 238 10.98 -2.81 8.02
C TYR A 238 10.42 -4.20 8.36
N PRO A 239 9.89 -4.97 7.40
CA PRO A 239 9.28 -6.28 7.66
C PRO A 239 10.35 -7.35 7.84
N SER A 240 11.15 -7.21 8.90
CA SER A 240 12.21 -8.15 9.22
C SER A 240 11.68 -9.45 9.84
N GLU A 241 12.40 -10.52 9.59
CA GLU A 241 12.18 -11.87 10.12
C GLU A 241 13.48 -12.44 10.68
N VAL A 242 13.32 -13.44 11.56
CA VAL A 242 14.45 -14.17 12.15
C VAL A 242 14.43 -15.59 11.61
N LEU A 243 15.50 -15.97 10.91
CA LEU A 243 15.78 -17.36 10.54
C LEU A 243 16.80 -17.97 11.53
N GLY A 244 16.55 -19.19 11.97
CA GLY A 244 17.46 -19.93 12.84
C GLY A 244 16.80 -21.15 13.42
N LYS A 245 17.61 -22.13 13.83
CA LYS A 245 17.20 -23.32 14.58
C LYS A 245 17.84 -23.29 15.97
N ASP A 246 17.41 -24.14 16.86
CA ASP A 246 17.77 -24.15 18.29
C ASP A 246 19.29 -24.15 18.60
N ALA A 247 20.11 -24.52 17.63
CA ALA A 247 21.58 -24.50 17.76
C ALA A 247 22.24 -23.24 17.14
N GLY A 248 21.48 -22.24 16.65
CA GLY A 248 22.03 -21.05 15.96
C GLY A 248 22.79 -21.36 14.66
N PRO A 249 23.33 -20.37 13.93
CA PRO A 249 23.16 -18.94 14.15
C PRO A 249 21.75 -18.43 13.79
N TYR A 250 21.36 -17.31 14.40
CA TYR A 250 20.10 -16.62 14.12
C TYR A 250 20.34 -15.45 13.17
N ILE A 251 19.69 -15.46 12.02
CA ILE A 251 19.85 -14.46 10.95
C ILE A 251 18.62 -13.53 10.95
N VAL A 252 18.85 -12.24 11.13
CA VAL A 252 17.80 -11.20 10.98
C VAL A 252 17.88 -10.65 9.57
N HIS A 253 16.78 -10.73 8.82
CA HIS A 253 16.75 -10.31 7.42
C HIS A 253 15.44 -9.65 7.04
N VAL A 254 15.42 -8.89 5.94
CA VAL A 254 14.26 -8.40 5.22
C VAL A 254 14.28 -9.02 3.83
N SER A 255 13.19 -9.67 3.43
CA SER A 255 13.05 -10.37 2.15
C SER A 255 12.01 -9.70 1.23
N GLY A 256 11.87 -10.23 0.01
CA GLY A 256 10.88 -9.76 -0.94
C GLY A 256 11.26 -8.48 -1.70
N LEU A 257 12.55 -8.12 -1.75
CA LEU A 257 13.02 -6.99 -2.56
C LEU A 257 12.92 -7.36 -4.05
N ALA A 258 12.51 -6.39 -4.88
CA ALA A 258 12.23 -6.58 -6.29
C ALA A 258 13.48 -7.02 -7.07
N GLY A 259 14.63 -6.42 -6.79
CA GLY A 259 15.91 -6.69 -7.43
C GLY A 259 17.09 -6.41 -6.53
N GLU A 260 18.30 -6.59 -7.07
CA GLU A 260 19.55 -6.32 -6.35
C GLU A 260 19.73 -4.83 -6.04
N VAL A 261 19.31 -3.96 -6.93
CA VAL A 261 19.37 -2.48 -6.75
C VAL A 261 18.57 -2.08 -5.52
N GLU A 262 17.32 -2.55 -5.43
CA GLU A 262 16.42 -2.30 -4.30
C GLU A 262 16.95 -2.91 -2.99
N ALA A 263 17.57 -4.07 -3.06
CA ALA A 263 18.20 -4.69 -1.90
C ALA A 263 19.43 -3.90 -1.43
N ARG A 264 20.25 -3.37 -2.33
CA ARG A 264 21.38 -2.49 -1.99
C ARG A 264 20.91 -1.17 -1.39
N ALA A 265 19.81 -0.59 -1.91
CA ALA A 265 19.20 0.60 -1.35
C ALA A 265 18.69 0.35 0.08
N LEU A 266 18.00 -0.77 0.31
CA LEU A 266 17.58 -1.16 1.66
C LEU A 266 18.78 -1.35 2.58
N MET A 267 19.82 -2.05 2.13
CA MET A 267 21.04 -2.25 2.90
C MET A 267 21.64 -0.91 3.36
N ALA A 268 21.66 0.10 2.49
CA ALA A 268 22.14 1.44 2.83
C ALA A 268 21.30 2.09 3.94
N ASN A 269 19.97 2.00 3.85
CA ASN A 269 19.07 2.53 4.87
C ASN A 269 19.22 1.81 6.22
N LEU A 270 19.40 0.49 6.20
CA LEU A 270 19.53 -0.30 7.42
C LEU A 270 20.82 -0.02 8.19
N ARG A 271 21.90 0.45 7.55
CA ARG A 271 23.17 0.81 8.23
C ARG A 271 23.00 1.85 9.32
N GLY A 272 21.97 2.72 9.20
CA GLY A 272 21.64 3.72 10.23
C GLY A 272 20.84 3.16 11.42
N VAL A 273 20.37 1.93 11.37
CA VAL A 273 19.54 1.35 12.42
C VAL A 273 20.41 0.71 13.51
N LYS A 274 20.15 1.07 14.75
CA LYS A 274 20.88 0.55 15.92
C LYS A 274 20.79 -0.99 15.99
N GLY A 275 21.94 -1.64 16.05
CA GLY A 275 22.06 -3.11 16.14
C GLY A 275 22.28 -3.80 14.79
N VAL A 276 22.16 -3.10 13.67
CA VAL A 276 22.60 -3.59 12.37
C VAL A 276 24.12 -3.50 12.32
N SER A 277 24.81 -4.61 12.04
CA SER A 277 26.27 -4.66 12.02
C SER A 277 26.79 -4.68 10.61
N VAL A 278 26.99 -5.73 9.94
CA VAL A 278 27.52 -5.81 8.59
C VAL A 278 26.42 -6.31 7.65
N PRO A 279 25.51 -5.43 7.19
CA PRO A 279 24.41 -5.87 6.35
C PRO A 279 24.92 -6.33 4.98
N SER A 280 24.30 -7.38 4.44
CA SER A 280 24.68 -7.99 3.16
C SER A 280 23.45 -8.33 2.31
N VAL A 281 23.64 -8.31 0.99
CA VAL A 281 22.59 -8.56 -0.01
C VAL A 281 22.73 -9.96 -0.56
N HIS A 282 21.62 -10.70 -0.65
CA HIS A 282 21.60 -12.07 -1.13
C HIS A 282 20.36 -12.34 -2.01
N PRO A 283 20.49 -13.15 -3.07
CA PRO A 283 19.33 -13.72 -3.73
C PRO A 283 18.64 -14.73 -2.79
N ILE A 284 17.31 -14.90 -2.96
CA ILE A 284 16.55 -15.93 -2.24
C ILE A 284 16.69 -17.23 -3.03
N PRO A 285 17.24 -18.31 -2.44
CA PRO A 285 17.41 -19.60 -3.13
C PRO A 285 16.07 -20.18 -3.58
N GLY A 286 16.00 -20.74 -4.80
CA GLY A 286 14.82 -21.43 -5.32
C GLY A 286 13.72 -20.51 -5.89
N ALA A 287 13.89 -19.20 -5.90
CA ALA A 287 13.05 -18.31 -6.68
C ALA A 287 13.42 -18.48 -8.16
N ALA A 288 12.59 -19.20 -8.94
CA ALA A 288 12.80 -19.41 -10.37
C ALA A 288 12.92 -18.07 -11.13
N PRO A 289 13.68 -18.02 -12.25
CA PRO A 289 13.88 -16.83 -13.06
C PRO A 289 12.58 -16.27 -13.65
#